data_4e8b4207ac65b04c75decb8e7a05d100
#
_entry.id   4e8b4207ac65b04c75decb8e7a05d100
#
_cell.length_a   1.000
_cell.length_b   1.000
_cell.length_c   1.000
_cell.angle_alpha   90.00
_cell.angle_beta   90.00
_cell.angle_gamma   90.00
#
_symmetry.space_group_name_H-M   'P 1'
#
loop_
_entity.id
_entity.type
_entity.pdbx_description
1 polymer ?
#
loop_
_entity_poly.entity_id
_entity_poly.type
_entity_poly.pdbx_seq_one_letter_code
_entity_poly.pdbx_strand_id
1 'polypeptide(L)'
;MKYAGFKENIKLSKLGLGAMRLPQTEPGLAKPVDEPKARELIDYCMAHGVNYYDTAYIYHGGKSETILGQALSGYPRDSYYVADKFNVQANPDYQFQFQDQLDRLGMEYIDFYLLHGITDLTAADYESCGCISYFQEQKKQGKIRHFGFSFHGTPDCLRRLLETYSWDFVQIQLNYYDWYQGTAKQQYEILREHDVPVMVMEPVHGGMLASLPEDCMELLPKGNGSPAAWALRFVMDLPGIAVVLSGMSDMEQVKENIITADSGQSLTGAELSQLARISEKLRKKIAVPCTGCRYCCDNCPQGLDIPSLLSAYNDYRDEAAALGDKNMAVWRLHRLKALEKEKQPAACMGCGSCTAHCPQGLDIPAYMQEMSALLQ
;
A
#
# COMPACT_ATOMS: atom_id res chain seq x y z
N MET A 1 11.30 14.01 14.66
CA MET A 1 10.34 12.87 14.39
C MET A 1 9.56 12.54 15.64
N LYS A 2 8.23 12.34 15.55
CA LYS A 2 7.41 11.81 16.64
C LYS A 2 7.41 10.29 16.63
N TYR A 3 7.35 9.70 17.82
CA TYR A 3 7.40 8.25 18.02
C TYR A 3 6.15 7.76 18.73
N ALA A 4 5.69 6.56 18.35
CA ALA A 4 4.67 5.80 19.06
C ALA A 4 5.32 4.71 19.90
N GLY A 5 4.77 4.45 21.07
CA GLY A 5 5.12 3.26 21.83
C GLY A 5 4.57 2.00 21.16
N PHE A 6 5.38 0.97 21.11
CA PHE A 6 5.02 -0.39 20.73
C PHE A 6 5.36 -1.34 21.88
N LYS A 7 5.05 -2.63 21.79
CA LYS A 7 5.34 -3.62 22.84
C LYS A 7 6.78 -3.47 23.37
N GLU A 8 7.01 -3.84 24.63
CA GLU A 8 8.36 -3.94 25.24
C GLU A 8 9.19 -2.64 25.23
N ASN A 9 8.54 -1.48 25.31
CA ASN A 9 9.17 -0.16 25.28
C ASN A 9 9.84 0.23 23.95
N ILE A 10 9.52 -0.47 22.86
CA ILE A 10 9.96 -0.09 21.51
C ILE A 10 9.32 1.24 21.12
N LYS A 11 10.13 2.15 20.58
CA LYS A 11 9.67 3.44 20.05
C LYS A 11 9.80 3.43 18.51
N LEU A 12 8.68 3.38 17.83
CA LEU A 12 8.63 3.43 16.38
C LEU A 12 8.32 4.85 15.90
N SER A 13 9.02 5.31 14.88
CA SER A 13 8.68 6.59 14.23
C SER A 13 7.27 6.50 13.65
N LYS A 14 6.47 7.57 13.86
CA LYS A 14 5.11 7.64 13.32
C LYS A 14 5.06 7.51 11.80
N LEU A 15 6.10 7.96 11.11
CA LEU A 15 6.32 7.75 9.68
C LEU A 15 7.28 6.58 9.48
N GLY A 16 6.91 5.62 8.64
CA GLY A 16 7.78 4.56 8.12
C GLY A 16 8.02 4.71 6.63
N LEU A 17 9.19 4.31 6.16
CA LEU A 17 9.49 4.25 4.73
C LEU A 17 9.00 2.92 4.14
N GLY A 18 8.04 2.99 3.20
CA GLY A 18 7.60 1.83 2.40
C GLY A 18 8.44 1.71 1.13
N ALA A 19 9.24 0.64 1.01
CA ALA A 19 10.14 0.42 -0.12
C ALA A 19 9.47 -0.09 -1.40
N MET A 20 8.14 -0.17 -1.44
CA MET A 20 7.39 -0.55 -2.65
C MET A 20 7.50 0.49 -3.77
N ARG A 21 7.77 1.75 -3.44
CA ARG A 21 7.82 2.87 -4.39
C ARG A 21 9.17 3.59 -4.38
N LEU A 22 10.27 2.84 -4.23
CA LEU A 22 11.60 3.40 -4.37
C LEU A 22 11.77 4.11 -5.72
N PRO A 23 12.59 5.18 -5.80
CA PRO A 23 12.86 5.88 -7.05
C PRO A 23 13.25 4.93 -8.17
N GLN A 24 12.73 5.17 -9.37
CA GLN A 24 13.07 4.39 -10.57
C GLN A 24 13.87 5.26 -11.54
N THR A 25 14.70 4.63 -12.38
CA THR A 25 15.56 5.32 -13.37
C THR A 25 14.74 6.09 -14.40
N GLU A 26 13.53 5.63 -14.69
CA GLU A 26 12.56 6.28 -15.59
C GLU A 26 11.13 5.91 -15.20
N PRO A 27 10.14 6.77 -15.51
CA PRO A 27 8.73 6.43 -15.26
C PRO A 27 8.30 5.20 -16.06
N GLY A 28 7.51 4.33 -15.46
CA GLY A 28 6.91 3.19 -16.16
C GLY A 28 6.84 1.91 -15.35
N LEU A 29 6.39 0.85 -16.03
CA LEU A 29 6.27 -0.50 -15.50
C LEU A 29 7.65 -1.14 -15.30
N ALA A 30 7.84 -1.76 -14.13
CA ALA A 30 8.98 -2.63 -13.85
C ALA A 30 10.36 -2.03 -14.23
N LYS A 31 10.49 -0.71 -14.09
CA LYS A 31 11.76 -0.03 -14.33
C LYS A 31 12.72 -0.29 -13.19
N PRO A 32 14.03 -0.37 -13.48
CA PRO A 32 15.03 -0.55 -12.43
C PRO A 32 14.95 0.55 -11.38
N VAL A 33 15.22 0.20 -10.14
CA VAL A 33 15.38 1.18 -9.07
C VAL A 33 16.63 2.04 -9.34
N ASP A 34 16.48 3.33 -9.15
CA ASP A 34 17.60 4.28 -9.10
C ASP A 34 18.25 4.14 -7.71
N GLU A 35 19.17 3.17 -7.59
CA GLU A 35 19.79 2.81 -6.31
C GLU A 35 20.50 4.00 -5.61
N PRO A 36 21.22 4.88 -6.33
CA PRO A 36 21.79 6.07 -5.71
C PRO A 36 20.74 6.98 -5.07
N LYS A 37 19.64 7.27 -5.79
CA LYS A 37 18.55 8.08 -5.23
C LYS A 37 17.82 7.35 -4.11
N ALA A 38 17.57 6.06 -4.23
CA ALA A 38 16.94 5.26 -3.17
C ALA A 38 17.77 5.33 -1.89
N ARG A 39 19.10 5.23 -2.00
CA ARG A 39 20.02 5.37 -0.88
C ARG A 39 19.96 6.78 -0.27
N GLU A 40 19.99 7.83 -1.10
CA GLU A 40 19.88 9.21 -0.63
C GLU A 40 18.58 9.43 0.19
N LEU A 41 17.44 8.87 -0.27
CA LEU A 41 16.16 8.95 0.46
C LEU A 41 16.22 8.21 1.80
N ILE A 42 16.82 7.01 1.83
CA ILE A 42 16.96 6.21 3.05
C ILE A 42 17.87 6.91 4.04
N ASP A 43 19.02 7.41 3.59
CA ASP A 43 19.98 8.16 4.43
C ASP A 43 19.32 9.43 5.00
N TYR A 44 18.53 10.15 4.20
CA TYR A 44 17.77 11.31 4.68
C TYR A 44 16.72 10.93 5.74
N CYS A 45 15.97 9.83 5.52
CA CYS A 45 15.03 9.30 6.49
C CYS A 45 15.72 8.96 7.83
N MET A 46 16.83 8.24 7.78
CA MET A 46 17.64 7.89 8.97
C MET A 46 18.10 9.14 9.72
N ALA A 47 18.67 10.11 9.00
CA ALA A 47 19.18 11.36 9.59
C ALA A 47 18.07 12.19 10.28
N HIS A 48 16.81 12.02 9.88
CA HIS A 48 15.66 12.73 10.43
C HIS A 48 14.80 11.89 11.37
N GLY A 49 15.31 10.73 11.80
CA GLY A 49 14.73 9.92 12.87
C GLY A 49 13.60 8.97 12.42
N VAL A 50 13.44 8.72 11.12
CA VAL A 50 12.63 7.58 10.66
C VAL A 50 13.40 6.31 11.00
N ASN A 51 12.77 5.40 11.74
CA ASN A 51 13.41 4.16 12.18
C ASN A 51 12.64 2.89 11.81
N TYR A 52 11.62 2.98 10.96
CA TYR A 52 10.86 1.83 10.47
C TYR A 52 10.88 1.78 8.94
N TYR A 53 11.37 0.66 8.40
CA TYR A 53 11.58 0.42 6.97
C TYR A 53 10.84 -0.85 6.56
N ASP A 54 9.90 -0.72 5.62
CA ASP A 54 9.02 -1.81 5.19
C ASP A 54 9.36 -2.24 3.77
N THR A 55 9.63 -3.51 3.57
CA THR A 55 9.84 -4.14 2.26
C THR A 55 8.98 -5.39 2.08
N ALA A 56 9.14 -6.11 0.97
CA ALA A 56 8.54 -7.40 0.72
C ALA A 56 9.29 -8.16 -0.37
N TYR A 57 9.19 -9.48 -0.33
CA TYR A 57 9.82 -10.43 -1.24
C TYR A 57 9.65 -10.10 -2.73
N ILE A 58 8.49 -9.58 -3.11
CA ILE A 58 8.13 -9.31 -4.51
C ILE A 58 8.42 -7.87 -4.96
N TYR A 59 8.77 -6.95 -4.05
CA TYR A 59 8.93 -5.54 -4.42
C TYR A 59 10.12 -5.34 -5.36
N HIS A 60 9.90 -4.58 -6.43
CA HIS A 60 10.89 -4.31 -7.48
C HIS A 60 11.52 -5.59 -8.08
N GLY A 61 10.69 -6.63 -8.27
CA GLY A 61 11.16 -7.90 -8.80
C GLY A 61 12.14 -8.63 -7.87
N GLY A 62 11.98 -8.46 -6.56
CA GLY A 62 12.82 -9.09 -5.53
C GLY A 62 14.11 -8.31 -5.21
N LYS A 63 14.29 -7.09 -5.74
CA LYS A 63 15.50 -6.28 -5.49
C LYS A 63 15.37 -5.34 -4.29
N SER A 64 14.16 -5.05 -3.85
CA SER A 64 13.91 -4.09 -2.78
C SER A 64 14.63 -4.45 -1.48
N GLU A 65 14.65 -5.72 -1.12
CA GLU A 65 15.32 -6.25 0.08
C GLU A 65 16.82 -6.00 0.03
N THR A 66 17.47 -6.35 -1.09
CA THR A 66 18.93 -6.15 -1.27
C THR A 66 19.31 -4.66 -1.22
N ILE A 67 18.54 -3.79 -1.88
CA ILE A 67 18.77 -2.35 -1.90
C ILE A 67 18.63 -1.78 -0.48
N LEU A 68 17.56 -2.18 0.23
CA LEU A 68 17.31 -1.73 1.60
C LEU A 68 18.39 -2.23 2.56
N GLY A 69 18.76 -3.51 2.49
CA GLY A 69 19.81 -4.10 3.30
C GLY A 69 21.15 -3.40 3.11
N GLN A 70 21.55 -3.16 1.87
CA GLN A 70 22.78 -2.43 1.55
C GLN A 70 22.76 -0.97 2.05
N ALA A 71 21.63 -0.28 1.91
CA ALA A 71 21.50 1.09 2.39
C ALA A 71 21.60 1.17 3.92
N LEU A 72 20.97 0.22 4.62
CA LEU A 72 20.94 0.19 6.09
C LEU A 72 22.22 -0.39 6.72
N SER A 73 23.06 -1.12 5.98
CA SER A 73 24.28 -1.77 6.52
C SER A 73 25.30 -0.79 7.12
N GLY A 74 25.24 0.49 6.75
CA GLY A 74 26.12 1.53 7.31
C GLY A 74 25.68 2.07 8.67
N TYR A 75 24.52 1.65 9.19
CA TYR A 75 23.93 2.14 10.44
C TYR A 75 23.95 1.05 11.52
N PRO A 76 24.03 1.42 12.83
CA PRO A 76 23.89 0.44 13.91
C PRO A 76 22.57 -0.33 13.80
N ARG A 77 22.63 -1.67 13.88
CA ARG A 77 21.44 -2.54 13.65
C ARG A 77 20.28 -2.27 14.63
N ASP A 78 20.58 -1.79 15.81
CA ASP A 78 19.62 -1.42 16.87
C ASP A 78 19.02 -0.02 16.72
N SER A 79 19.49 0.76 15.72
CA SER A 79 18.97 2.11 15.44
C SER A 79 17.75 2.13 14.53
N TYR A 80 17.37 0.98 13.93
CA TYR A 80 16.25 0.87 13.01
C TYR A 80 15.56 -0.50 13.11
N TYR A 81 14.35 -0.56 12.56
CA TYR A 81 13.51 -1.74 12.47
C TYR A 81 13.17 -2.03 10.99
N VAL A 82 13.27 -3.29 10.61
CA VAL A 82 12.93 -3.76 9.26
C VAL A 82 11.68 -4.64 9.34
N ALA A 83 10.73 -4.34 8.45
CA ALA A 83 9.57 -5.19 8.19
C ALA A 83 9.71 -5.86 6.83
N ASP A 84 9.45 -7.17 6.78
CA ASP A 84 9.45 -7.95 5.54
C ASP A 84 8.31 -8.96 5.53
N LYS A 85 7.97 -9.53 4.36
CA LYS A 85 6.72 -10.24 4.18
C LYS A 85 6.89 -11.54 3.37
N PHE A 86 6.36 -12.62 3.92
CA PHE A 86 6.19 -13.89 3.22
C PHE A 86 5.02 -13.83 2.25
N ASN A 87 5.24 -14.20 1.00
CA ASN A 87 4.20 -14.27 -0.03
C ASN A 87 4.05 -15.72 -0.54
N VAL A 88 2.98 -16.40 -0.11
CA VAL A 88 2.71 -17.80 -0.44
C VAL A 88 2.52 -18.02 -1.95
N GLN A 89 1.99 -17.03 -2.66
CA GLN A 89 1.73 -17.13 -4.11
C GLN A 89 3.00 -16.96 -4.95
N ALA A 90 3.95 -16.14 -4.46
CA ALA A 90 5.22 -15.93 -5.16
C ALA A 90 6.15 -17.16 -5.00
N ASN A 91 6.21 -17.72 -3.81
CA ASN A 91 6.92 -18.97 -3.52
C ASN A 91 6.30 -19.64 -2.28
N PRO A 92 5.64 -20.81 -2.42
CA PRO A 92 5.02 -21.50 -1.29
C PRO A 92 6.03 -22.14 -0.32
N ASP A 93 7.30 -22.29 -0.71
CA ASP A 93 8.38 -22.76 0.18
C ASP A 93 8.76 -21.63 1.15
N TYR A 94 8.02 -21.57 2.26
CA TYR A 94 8.19 -20.54 3.28
C TYR A 94 9.56 -20.60 3.98
N GLN A 95 10.20 -21.78 4.04
CA GLN A 95 11.52 -21.93 4.66
C GLN A 95 12.59 -21.33 3.76
N PHE A 96 12.55 -21.67 2.48
CA PHE A 96 13.44 -21.09 1.48
C PHE A 96 13.24 -19.57 1.39
N GLN A 97 12.00 -19.11 1.26
CA GLN A 97 11.71 -17.68 1.10
C GLN A 97 12.22 -16.86 2.32
N PHE A 98 12.00 -17.35 3.54
CA PHE A 98 12.48 -16.65 4.74
C PHE A 98 14.00 -16.57 4.82
N GLN A 99 14.70 -17.66 4.46
CA GLN A 99 16.18 -17.65 4.44
C GLN A 99 16.71 -16.72 3.33
N ASP A 100 16.14 -16.80 2.12
CA ASP A 100 16.49 -15.93 1.00
C ASP A 100 16.29 -14.43 1.32
N GLN A 101 15.24 -14.09 2.06
CA GLN A 101 14.99 -12.73 2.55
C GLN A 101 16.07 -12.25 3.54
N LEU A 102 16.44 -13.09 4.51
CA LEU A 102 17.54 -12.78 5.42
C LEU A 102 18.85 -12.56 4.66
N ASP A 103 19.14 -13.40 3.67
CA ASP A 103 20.35 -13.31 2.84
C ASP A 103 20.36 -12.04 1.98
N ARG A 104 19.23 -11.68 1.33
CA ARG A 104 19.06 -10.45 0.55
C ARG A 104 19.20 -9.19 1.39
N LEU A 105 18.59 -9.20 2.58
CA LEU A 105 18.73 -8.09 3.52
C LEU A 105 20.13 -8.01 4.16
N GLY A 106 20.89 -9.11 4.15
CA GLY A 106 22.16 -9.23 4.87
C GLY A 106 21.99 -9.13 6.39
N MET A 107 20.92 -9.72 6.93
CA MET A 107 20.53 -9.60 8.35
C MET A 107 20.37 -10.98 8.99
N GLU A 108 20.67 -11.08 10.29
CA GLU A 108 20.51 -12.31 11.07
C GLU A 108 19.05 -12.50 11.56
N TYR A 109 18.28 -11.41 11.64
CA TYR A 109 16.88 -11.40 12.08
C TYR A 109 16.08 -10.26 11.42
N ILE A 110 14.76 -10.45 11.37
CA ILE A 110 13.80 -9.43 10.92
C ILE A 110 12.96 -8.98 12.11
N ASP A 111 12.79 -7.65 12.28
CA ASP A 111 12.05 -7.11 13.43
C ASP A 111 10.56 -7.34 13.33
N PHE A 112 9.97 -7.12 12.15
CA PHE A 112 8.54 -7.26 11.89
C PHE A 112 8.33 -8.15 10.68
N TYR A 113 7.83 -9.36 10.89
CA TYR A 113 7.60 -10.30 9.80
C TYR A 113 6.12 -10.52 9.58
N LEU A 114 5.66 -10.45 8.32
CA LEU A 114 4.26 -10.46 7.97
C LEU A 114 3.91 -11.59 7.00
N LEU A 115 2.71 -12.14 7.13
CA LEU A 115 2.06 -12.79 6.01
C LEU A 115 1.56 -11.72 5.05
N HIS A 116 1.86 -11.83 3.75
CA HIS A 116 1.70 -10.74 2.78
C HIS A 116 0.31 -10.73 2.13
N GLY A 117 -0.45 -9.67 2.35
CA GLY A 117 -1.66 -9.38 1.58
C GLY A 117 -2.77 -10.40 1.75
N ILE A 118 -3.10 -10.78 2.99
CA ILE A 118 -4.20 -11.70 3.25
C ILE A 118 -5.53 -11.08 2.82
N THR A 119 -6.27 -11.82 2.03
CA THR A 119 -7.65 -11.56 1.61
C THR A 119 -8.53 -12.75 1.98
N ASP A 120 -9.85 -12.65 1.80
CA ASP A 120 -10.76 -13.79 1.97
C ASP A 120 -10.42 -14.97 1.05
N LEU A 121 -9.82 -14.69 -0.12
CA LEU A 121 -9.42 -15.71 -1.10
C LEU A 121 -8.11 -16.41 -0.74
N THR A 122 -7.17 -15.68 -0.13
CA THR A 122 -5.81 -16.18 0.12
C THR A 122 -5.57 -16.67 1.55
N ALA A 123 -6.49 -16.37 2.48
CA ALA A 123 -6.35 -16.76 3.88
C ALA A 123 -6.13 -18.28 4.06
N ALA A 124 -6.89 -19.11 3.33
CA ALA A 124 -6.77 -20.55 3.39
C ALA A 124 -5.40 -21.08 2.96
N ASP A 125 -4.72 -20.42 2.00
CA ASP A 125 -3.39 -20.81 1.54
C ASP A 125 -2.37 -20.66 2.67
N TYR A 126 -2.41 -19.54 3.40
CA TYR A 126 -1.55 -19.29 4.56
C TYR A 126 -1.84 -20.22 5.74
N GLU A 127 -3.12 -20.54 5.97
CA GLU A 127 -3.53 -21.40 7.08
C GLU A 127 -3.17 -22.88 6.84
N SER A 128 -3.19 -23.33 5.58
CA SER A 128 -2.96 -24.74 5.23
C SER A 128 -1.50 -25.09 4.95
N CYS A 129 -0.65 -24.15 4.55
CA CYS A 129 0.73 -24.45 4.16
C CYS A 129 1.68 -24.73 5.34
N GLY A 130 1.27 -24.47 6.59
CA GLY A 130 2.10 -24.69 7.79
C GLY A 130 3.04 -23.52 8.14
N CYS A 131 3.04 -22.43 7.37
CA CYS A 131 3.94 -21.30 7.52
C CYS A 131 3.74 -20.57 8.86
N ILE A 132 2.51 -20.47 9.36
CA ILE A 132 2.21 -19.79 10.64
C ILE A 132 2.97 -20.42 11.79
N SER A 133 2.90 -21.76 11.92
CA SER A 133 3.61 -22.49 12.99
C SER A 133 5.12 -22.35 12.83
N TYR A 134 5.64 -22.38 11.61
CA TYR A 134 7.06 -22.20 11.34
C TYR A 134 7.53 -20.80 11.76
N PHE A 135 6.84 -19.73 11.38
CA PHE A 135 7.24 -18.37 11.73
C PHE A 135 7.09 -18.08 13.23
N GLN A 136 6.10 -18.68 13.89
CA GLN A 136 6.01 -18.64 15.36
C GLN A 136 7.22 -19.32 16.02
N GLU A 137 7.75 -20.39 15.44
CA GLU A 137 8.98 -21.02 15.92
C GLU A 137 10.22 -20.17 15.63
N GLN A 138 10.33 -19.54 14.45
CA GLN A 138 11.39 -18.58 14.13
C GLN A 138 11.37 -17.36 15.09
N LYS A 139 10.18 -16.96 15.54
CA LYS A 139 10.04 -15.93 16.57
C LYS A 139 10.60 -16.39 17.93
N LYS A 140 10.33 -17.61 18.38
CA LYS A 140 10.92 -18.15 19.61
C LYS A 140 12.44 -18.25 19.53
N GLN A 141 12.99 -18.53 18.34
CA GLN A 141 14.43 -18.59 18.07
C GLN A 141 15.08 -17.19 17.92
N GLY A 142 14.29 -16.11 17.96
CA GLY A 142 14.78 -14.74 17.86
C GLY A 142 15.12 -14.28 16.43
N LYS A 143 14.85 -15.09 15.40
CA LYS A 143 15.02 -14.71 13.99
C LYS A 143 13.88 -13.78 13.49
N ILE A 144 12.74 -13.82 14.14
CA ILE A 144 11.63 -12.89 13.98
C ILE A 144 11.36 -12.29 15.36
N ARG A 145 11.27 -10.97 15.47
CA ARG A 145 10.95 -10.32 16.76
C ARG A 145 9.45 -10.18 16.96
N HIS A 146 8.73 -9.71 15.92
CA HIS A 146 7.28 -9.53 15.94
C HIS A 146 6.67 -10.15 14.70
N PHE A 147 5.62 -10.96 14.87
CA PHE A 147 4.95 -11.66 13.79
C PHE A 147 3.52 -11.16 13.61
N GLY A 148 3.16 -10.82 12.41
CA GLY A 148 1.85 -10.26 12.03
C GLY A 148 1.45 -10.58 10.61
N PHE A 149 0.53 -9.80 10.07
CA PHE A 149 0.13 -9.91 8.66
C PHE A 149 -0.31 -8.57 8.09
N SER A 150 -0.24 -8.42 6.77
CA SER A 150 -0.90 -7.35 6.03
C SER A 150 -2.21 -7.84 5.45
N PHE A 151 -3.25 -6.99 5.52
CA PHE A 151 -4.62 -7.42 5.31
C PHE A 151 -5.39 -6.53 4.32
N HIS A 152 -6.13 -7.19 3.42
CA HIS A 152 -7.00 -6.59 2.41
C HIS A 152 -8.37 -7.31 2.29
N GLY A 153 -8.73 -8.10 3.27
CA GLY A 153 -9.98 -8.87 3.28
C GLY A 153 -11.16 -8.13 3.92
N THR A 154 -12.24 -8.86 4.16
CA THR A 154 -13.44 -8.36 4.83
C THR A 154 -13.25 -8.27 6.36
N PRO A 155 -14.04 -7.42 7.05
CA PRO A 155 -14.05 -7.36 8.52
C PRO A 155 -14.27 -8.73 9.19
N ASP A 156 -15.11 -9.58 8.61
CA ASP A 156 -15.39 -10.93 9.16
C ASP A 156 -14.17 -11.85 9.06
N CYS A 157 -13.45 -11.81 7.94
CA CYS A 157 -12.19 -12.53 7.77
C CYS A 157 -11.14 -12.04 8.78
N LEU A 158 -11.03 -10.73 9.00
CA LEU A 158 -10.12 -10.16 9.99
C LEU A 158 -10.43 -10.68 11.40
N ARG A 159 -11.71 -10.61 11.83
CA ARG A 159 -12.15 -11.08 13.15
C ARG A 159 -11.80 -12.56 13.35
N ARG A 160 -12.11 -13.40 12.37
CA ARG A 160 -11.76 -14.83 12.40
C ARG A 160 -10.27 -15.08 12.59
N LEU A 161 -9.41 -14.37 11.88
CA LEU A 161 -7.95 -14.50 11.99
C LEU A 161 -7.43 -14.07 13.37
N LEU A 162 -8.02 -13.04 13.98
CA LEU A 162 -7.67 -12.56 15.31
C LEU A 162 -8.14 -13.50 16.41
N GLU A 163 -9.28 -14.16 16.23
CA GLU A 163 -9.81 -15.15 17.18
C GLU A 163 -9.09 -16.51 17.06
N THR A 164 -8.55 -16.83 15.88
CA THR A 164 -7.90 -18.13 15.63
C THR A 164 -6.43 -18.14 16.05
N TYR A 165 -5.72 -17.01 15.86
CA TYR A 165 -4.28 -16.93 16.06
C TYR A 165 -3.89 -15.72 16.91
N SER A 166 -2.73 -15.80 17.56
CA SER A 166 -2.14 -14.68 18.31
C SER A 166 -1.18 -13.90 17.43
N TRP A 167 -1.42 -12.60 17.25
CA TRP A 167 -0.63 -11.70 16.43
C TRP A 167 -0.02 -10.57 17.26
N ASP A 168 1.18 -10.14 16.89
CA ASP A 168 1.82 -9.01 17.56
C ASP A 168 1.33 -7.66 17.02
N PHE A 169 0.94 -7.62 15.76
CA PHE A 169 0.45 -6.45 15.05
C PHE A 169 -0.27 -6.85 13.77
N VAL A 170 -1.04 -5.92 13.19
CA VAL A 170 -1.64 -6.09 11.87
C VAL A 170 -1.43 -4.81 11.06
N GLN A 171 -1.12 -4.97 9.78
CA GLN A 171 -0.99 -3.89 8.82
C GLN A 171 -2.23 -3.84 7.94
N ILE A 172 -2.98 -2.73 7.98
CA ILE A 172 -4.20 -2.53 7.19
C ILE A 172 -4.07 -1.34 6.24
N GLN A 173 -4.81 -1.39 5.14
CA GLN A 173 -5.03 -0.23 4.29
C GLN A 173 -5.97 0.74 5.02
N LEU A 174 -5.49 1.95 5.31
CA LEU A 174 -6.28 2.94 6.01
C LEU A 174 -5.92 4.36 5.56
N ASN A 175 -6.92 5.10 5.13
CA ASN A 175 -6.90 6.51 4.78
C ASN A 175 -8.30 7.08 4.94
N TYR A 176 -8.48 8.41 4.81
CA TYR A 176 -9.79 9.01 5.01
C TYR A 176 -10.82 8.61 3.95
N TYR A 177 -10.41 8.25 2.71
CA TYR A 177 -11.34 7.77 1.68
C TYR A 177 -11.91 6.40 2.08
N ASP A 178 -11.05 5.43 2.37
CA ASP A 178 -11.46 4.08 2.78
C ASP A 178 -12.17 4.05 4.14
N TRP A 179 -11.85 5.03 4.99
CA TRP A 179 -12.55 5.24 6.27
C TRP A 179 -14.03 5.60 6.10
N TYR A 180 -14.33 6.51 5.19
CA TYR A 180 -15.70 6.99 4.97
C TYR A 180 -16.46 6.20 3.90
N GLN A 181 -15.78 5.57 2.94
CA GLN A 181 -16.42 4.92 1.80
C GLN A 181 -16.21 3.39 1.74
N GLY A 182 -15.28 2.87 2.52
CA GLY A 182 -14.92 1.44 2.57
C GLY A 182 -15.12 0.83 3.96
N THR A 183 -14.38 -0.24 4.22
CA THR A 183 -14.44 -1.01 5.47
C THR A 183 -13.28 -0.70 6.43
N ALA A 184 -12.38 0.23 6.10
CA ALA A 184 -11.17 0.51 6.89
C ALA A 184 -11.49 0.91 8.33
N LYS A 185 -12.57 1.68 8.55
CA LYS A 185 -13.04 2.04 9.88
C LYS A 185 -13.41 0.80 10.71
N GLN A 186 -14.18 -0.12 10.15
CA GLN A 186 -14.60 -1.35 10.83
C GLN A 186 -13.38 -2.23 11.15
N GLN A 187 -12.44 -2.37 10.22
CA GLN A 187 -11.21 -3.14 10.44
C GLN A 187 -10.37 -2.53 11.58
N TYR A 188 -10.22 -1.20 11.58
CA TYR A 188 -9.53 -0.51 12.66
C TYR A 188 -10.23 -0.71 14.01
N GLU A 189 -11.55 -0.59 14.09
CA GLU A 189 -12.32 -0.80 15.31
C GLU A 189 -12.16 -2.22 15.83
N ILE A 190 -12.21 -3.25 14.98
CA ILE A 190 -11.94 -4.65 15.32
C ILE A 190 -10.55 -4.81 15.92
N LEU A 191 -9.51 -4.23 15.32
CA LEU A 191 -8.15 -4.32 15.84
C LEU A 191 -8.02 -3.64 17.21
N ARG A 192 -8.73 -2.52 17.41
CA ARG A 192 -8.79 -1.83 18.71
C ARG A 192 -9.51 -2.64 19.78
N GLU A 193 -10.61 -3.31 19.42
CA GLU A 193 -11.35 -4.22 20.31
C GLU A 193 -10.49 -5.40 20.80
N HIS A 194 -9.59 -5.89 19.95
CA HIS A 194 -8.67 -7.01 20.28
C HIS A 194 -7.31 -6.54 20.84
N ASP A 195 -7.14 -5.24 21.08
CA ASP A 195 -5.88 -4.63 21.57
C ASP A 195 -4.65 -4.99 20.71
N VAL A 196 -4.84 -5.11 19.38
CA VAL A 196 -3.78 -5.40 18.43
C VAL A 196 -3.24 -4.10 17.86
N PRO A 197 -1.92 -3.84 17.96
CA PRO A 197 -1.28 -2.67 17.36
C PRO A 197 -1.48 -2.61 15.85
N VAL A 198 -1.75 -1.40 15.33
CA VAL A 198 -2.05 -1.18 13.92
C VAL A 198 -0.88 -0.49 13.23
N MET A 199 -0.40 -1.10 12.13
CA MET A 199 0.43 -0.46 11.12
C MET A 199 -0.46 -0.06 9.95
N VAL A 200 -0.17 1.07 9.32
CA VAL A 200 -1.01 1.56 8.22
C VAL A 200 -0.24 1.55 6.92
N MET A 201 -0.81 0.94 5.90
CA MET A 201 -0.39 1.06 4.50
C MET A 201 -1.40 1.87 3.70
N GLU A 202 -0.98 2.36 2.52
CA GLU A 202 -1.83 3.14 1.61
C GLU A 202 -2.47 4.40 2.23
N PRO A 203 -1.76 5.18 3.05
CA PRO A 203 -2.33 6.36 3.69
C PRO A 203 -2.79 7.44 2.71
N VAL A 204 -2.25 7.40 1.48
CA VAL A 204 -2.60 8.31 0.36
C VAL A 204 -3.32 7.58 -0.78
N HIS A 205 -3.84 6.37 -0.54
CA HIS A 205 -4.60 5.55 -1.51
C HIS A 205 -3.91 5.48 -2.88
N GLY A 206 -2.69 4.93 -2.92
CA GLY A 206 -1.90 4.81 -4.16
C GLY A 206 -1.42 6.12 -4.78
N GLY A 207 -1.57 7.24 -4.08
CA GLY A 207 -1.25 8.59 -4.56
C GLY A 207 -2.49 9.42 -4.93
N MET A 208 -3.68 8.82 -5.01
CA MET A 208 -4.93 9.51 -5.33
C MET A 208 -5.22 10.67 -4.38
N LEU A 209 -4.99 10.47 -3.09
CA LEU A 209 -5.22 11.50 -2.07
C LEU A 209 -4.09 12.54 -1.99
N ALA A 210 -3.00 12.34 -2.71
CA ALA A 210 -1.94 13.33 -2.86
C ALA A 210 -2.16 14.27 -4.05
N SER A 211 -3.02 13.87 -5.02
CA SER A 211 -3.35 14.64 -6.22
C SER A 211 -4.86 14.74 -6.39
N LEU A 212 -5.49 15.60 -5.62
CA LEU A 212 -6.94 15.79 -5.63
C LEU A 212 -7.42 16.60 -6.84
N PRO A 213 -8.63 16.33 -7.36
CA PRO A 213 -9.32 17.21 -8.31
C PRO A 213 -9.48 18.64 -7.75
N GLU A 214 -9.51 19.64 -8.65
CA GLU A 214 -9.55 21.06 -8.27
C GLU A 214 -10.70 21.39 -7.31
N ASP A 215 -11.89 20.90 -7.58
CA ASP A 215 -13.09 21.11 -6.76
C ASP A 215 -13.03 20.40 -5.39
N CYS A 216 -12.13 19.43 -5.22
CA CYS A 216 -11.80 18.85 -3.92
C CYS A 216 -10.71 19.66 -3.21
N MET A 217 -9.72 20.17 -3.97
CA MET A 217 -8.69 21.07 -3.42
C MET A 217 -9.27 22.33 -2.81
N GLU A 218 -10.34 22.90 -3.39
CA GLU A 218 -11.04 24.07 -2.86
C GLU A 218 -11.64 23.85 -1.45
N LEU A 219 -11.89 22.59 -1.08
CA LEU A 219 -12.39 22.25 0.26
C LEU A 219 -11.29 22.19 1.32
N LEU A 220 -10.02 22.07 0.92
CA LEU A 220 -8.90 22.09 1.86
C LEU A 220 -8.58 23.53 2.30
N PRO A 221 -8.34 23.77 3.60
CA PRO A 221 -7.90 25.07 4.08
C PRO A 221 -6.57 25.47 3.46
N LYS A 222 -6.50 26.68 2.92
CA LYS A 222 -5.28 27.21 2.31
C LYS A 222 -4.16 27.36 3.36
N GLY A 223 -2.95 26.95 3.01
CA GLY A 223 -1.76 27.14 3.84
C GLY A 223 -1.49 26.06 4.88
N ASN A 224 -2.29 24.99 4.96
CA ASN A 224 -2.15 23.92 5.95
C ASN A 224 -1.50 22.62 5.38
N GLY A 225 -0.59 22.73 4.42
CA GLY A 225 0.11 21.60 3.80
C GLY A 225 -0.56 21.08 2.52
N SER A 226 0.09 20.12 1.89
CA SER A 226 -0.41 19.45 0.68
C SER A 226 -1.59 18.50 0.99
N PRO A 227 -2.32 18.03 -0.03
CA PRO A 227 -3.30 16.96 0.14
C PRO A 227 -2.72 15.70 0.81
N ALA A 228 -1.47 15.33 0.50
CA ALA A 228 -0.77 14.22 1.15
C ALA A 228 -0.59 14.46 2.65
N ALA A 229 -0.21 15.67 3.06
CA ALA A 229 -0.08 16.03 4.47
C ALA A 229 -1.41 15.88 5.23
N TRP A 230 -2.54 16.24 4.61
CA TRP A 230 -3.87 16.04 5.18
C TRP A 230 -4.21 14.57 5.37
N ALA A 231 -3.91 13.73 4.38
CA ALA A 231 -4.15 12.30 4.45
C ALA A 231 -3.28 11.62 5.52
N LEU A 232 -2.00 12.01 5.64
CA LEU A 232 -1.09 11.50 6.67
C LEU A 232 -1.53 11.94 8.07
N ARG A 233 -1.88 13.21 8.27
CA ARG A 233 -2.37 13.72 9.56
C ARG A 233 -3.63 12.97 10.01
N PHE A 234 -4.57 12.69 9.10
CA PHE A 234 -5.77 11.92 9.40
C PHE A 234 -5.44 10.58 10.05
N VAL A 235 -4.50 9.83 9.46
CA VAL A 235 -4.16 8.48 9.94
C VAL A 235 -3.30 8.55 11.21
N MET A 236 -2.33 9.46 11.24
CA MET A 236 -1.41 9.60 12.39
C MET A 236 -2.11 10.05 13.67
N ASP A 237 -3.26 10.70 13.56
CA ASP A 237 -4.06 11.21 14.68
C ASP A 237 -4.93 10.12 15.33
N LEU A 238 -5.14 8.99 14.65
CA LEU A 238 -5.94 7.88 15.18
C LEU A 238 -5.21 7.17 16.33
N PRO A 239 -5.91 6.92 17.47
CA PRO A 239 -5.32 6.18 18.61
C PRO A 239 -4.86 4.79 18.21
N GLY A 240 -3.73 4.32 18.76
CA GLY A 240 -3.24 2.95 18.57
C GLY A 240 -2.58 2.69 17.21
N ILE A 241 -2.46 3.70 16.34
CA ILE A 241 -1.61 3.61 15.17
C ILE A 241 -0.14 3.69 15.60
N ALA A 242 0.62 2.63 15.31
CA ALA A 242 2.04 2.56 15.66
C ALA A 242 2.91 3.21 14.57
N VAL A 243 2.69 2.83 13.30
CA VAL A 243 3.44 3.35 12.14
C VAL A 243 2.49 3.63 10.98
N VAL A 244 2.74 4.71 10.26
CA VAL A 244 2.11 5.02 8.98
C VAL A 244 3.16 4.92 7.88
N LEU A 245 3.00 3.94 6.99
CA LEU A 245 3.93 3.68 5.89
C LEU A 245 3.64 4.63 4.73
N SER A 246 4.66 5.29 4.25
CA SER A 246 4.59 6.07 3.01
C SER A 246 5.62 5.60 2.00
N GLY A 247 5.16 5.34 0.78
CA GLY A 247 6.01 5.08 -0.37
C GLY A 247 6.40 6.43 -1.01
N MET A 248 7.61 6.88 -0.73
CA MET A 248 8.14 8.16 -1.18
C MET A 248 9.13 7.92 -2.31
N SER A 249 8.85 8.47 -3.49
CA SER A 249 9.62 8.22 -4.71
C SER A 249 10.61 9.34 -5.05
N ASP A 250 10.57 10.44 -4.31
CA ASP A 250 11.48 11.57 -4.47
C ASP A 250 11.75 12.27 -3.13
N MET A 251 12.79 13.11 -3.11
CA MET A 251 13.23 13.81 -1.92
C MET A 251 12.25 14.86 -1.40
N GLU A 252 11.41 15.42 -2.26
CA GLU A 252 10.42 16.42 -1.90
C GLU A 252 9.30 15.79 -1.06
N GLN A 253 8.82 14.63 -1.50
CA GLN A 253 7.85 13.81 -0.73
C GLN A 253 8.43 13.39 0.63
N VAL A 254 9.70 12.97 0.69
CA VAL A 254 10.36 12.60 1.95
C VAL A 254 10.39 13.77 2.93
N LYS A 255 10.85 14.94 2.47
CA LYS A 255 10.93 16.13 3.29
C LYS A 255 9.57 16.58 3.82
N GLU A 256 8.58 16.64 2.96
CA GLU A 256 7.23 17.05 3.34
C GLU A 256 6.58 16.07 4.32
N ASN A 257 6.71 14.76 4.09
CA ASN A 257 6.12 13.76 4.96
C ASN A 257 6.79 13.73 6.33
N ILE A 258 8.11 13.94 6.41
CA ILE A 258 8.83 14.07 7.68
C ILE A 258 8.35 15.32 8.45
N ILE A 259 8.22 16.48 7.79
CA ILE A 259 7.70 17.71 8.41
C ILE A 259 6.28 17.46 8.93
N THR A 260 5.45 16.80 8.15
CA THR A 260 4.06 16.47 8.53
C THR A 260 4.03 15.58 9.77
N ALA A 261 4.82 14.49 9.78
CA ALA A 261 4.90 13.56 10.89
C ALA A 261 5.48 14.19 12.17
N ASP A 262 6.42 15.11 12.01
CA ASP A 262 7.07 15.81 13.14
C ASP A 262 6.16 16.87 13.76
N SER A 263 5.34 17.55 12.95
CA SER A 263 4.41 18.56 13.43
C SER A 263 3.42 18.03 14.46
N GLY A 264 2.92 16.80 14.22
CA GLY A 264 1.91 16.11 15.05
C GLY A 264 0.69 16.98 15.34
N GLN A 265 0.28 17.80 14.37
CA GLN A 265 -0.94 18.58 14.47
C GLN A 265 -2.14 17.67 14.31
N SER A 266 -2.97 17.60 15.35
CA SER A 266 -4.25 16.91 15.30
C SER A 266 -5.25 17.65 14.41
N LEU A 267 -6.14 16.90 13.78
CA LEU A 267 -7.22 17.45 12.99
C LEU A 267 -8.38 17.91 13.88
N THR A 268 -8.90 19.08 13.61
CA THR A 268 -10.12 19.59 14.23
C THR A 268 -11.37 18.90 13.70
N GLY A 269 -12.48 18.93 14.42
CA GLY A 269 -13.75 18.38 13.95
C GLY A 269 -14.23 19.00 12.63
N ALA A 270 -13.92 20.30 12.39
CA ALA A 270 -14.22 20.97 11.12
C ALA A 270 -13.39 20.40 9.98
N GLU A 271 -12.08 20.17 10.20
CA GLU A 271 -11.17 19.57 9.22
C GLU A 271 -11.56 18.12 8.90
N LEU A 272 -11.93 17.32 9.90
CA LEU A 272 -12.47 15.96 9.67
C LEU A 272 -13.75 15.99 8.84
N SER A 273 -14.65 16.95 9.08
CA SER A 273 -15.86 17.13 8.27
C SER A 273 -15.55 17.51 6.81
N GLN A 274 -14.49 18.28 6.57
CA GLN A 274 -14.03 18.60 5.22
C GLN A 274 -13.48 17.37 4.50
N LEU A 275 -12.66 16.55 5.16
CA LEU A 275 -12.16 15.29 4.59
C LEU A 275 -13.30 14.31 4.25
N ALA A 276 -14.34 14.25 5.10
CA ALA A 276 -15.55 13.45 4.81
C ALA A 276 -16.26 13.93 3.54
N ARG A 277 -16.39 15.26 3.36
CA ARG A 277 -16.98 15.85 2.14
C ARG A 277 -16.12 15.61 0.89
N ILE A 278 -14.81 15.71 1.00
CA ILE A 278 -13.87 15.37 -0.08
C ILE A 278 -14.04 13.90 -0.46
N SER A 279 -14.06 13.01 0.52
CA SER A 279 -14.27 11.58 0.30
C SER A 279 -15.58 11.28 -0.43
N GLU A 280 -16.67 11.95 -0.07
CA GLU A 280 -17.95 11.81 -0.77
C GLU A 280 -17.90 12.31 -2.21
N LYS A 281 -17.22 13.44 -2.47
CA LYS A 281 -17.02 13.94 -3.83
C LYS A 281 -16.19 12.96 -4.67
N LEU A 282 -15.08 12.46 -4.13
CA LEU A 282 -14.23 11.48 -4.80
C LEU A 282 -15.00 10.20 -5.14
N ARG A 283 -15.84 9.70 -4.23
CA ARG A 283 -16.67 8.51 -4.50
C ARG A 283 -17.58 8.68 -5.71
N LYS A 284 -18.08 9.90 -5.96
CA LYS A 284 -18.94 10.18 -7.12
C LYS A 284 -18.18 10.18 -8.43
N LYS A 285 -16.87 10.50 -8.41
CA LYS A 285 -15.99 10.60 -9.57
C LYS A 285 -15.26 9.29 -9.89
N ILE A 286 -14.88 8.53 -8.87
CA ILE A 286 -14.07 7.32 -9.04
C ILE A 286 -14.99 6.13 -9.27
N ALA A 287 -15.04 5.64 -10.51
CA ALA A 287 -15.80 4.44 -10.85
C ALA A 287 -15.06 3.16 -10.43
N VAL A 288 -13.72 3.16 -10.50
CA VAL A 288 -12.86 2.03 -10.15
C VAL A 288 -11.77 2.50 -9.17
N PRO A 289 -11.84 2.09 -7.89
CA PRO A 289 -10.89 2.54 -6.85
C PRO A 289 -9.57 1.77 -6.92
N CYS A 290 -8.88 1.85 -8.05
CA CYS A 290 -7.57 1.24 -8.24
C CYS A 290 -6.48 2.05 -7.53
N THR A 291 -5.68 1.42 -6.65
CA THR A 291 -4.57 2.05 -5.93
C THR A 291 -3.25 2.05 -6.70
N GLY A 292 -3.22 1.46 -7.90
CA GLY A 292 -2.01 1.36 -8.71
C GLY A 292 -0.90 0.50 -8.08
N CYS A 293 -1.25 -0.46 -7.23
CA CYS A 293 -0.29 -1.36 -6.56
C CYS A 293 0.42 -2.32 -7.52
N ARG A 294 -0.15 -2.58 -8.72
CA ARG A 294 0.39 -3.35 -9.84
C ARG A 294 0.50 -4.87 -9.67
N TYR A 295 0.07 -5.45 -8.55
CA TYR A 295 0.07 -6.92 -8.38
C TYR A 295 -0.66 -7.66 -9.50
N CYS A 296 -1.68 -7.04 -10.08
CA CYS A 296 -2.40 -7.56 -11.24
C CYS A 296 -1.55 -7.58 -12.52
N CYS A 297 -0.54 -6.73 -12.67
CA CYS A 297 0.30 -6.65 -13.87
C CYS A 297 1.28 -7.81 -13.94
N ASP A 298 1.93 -8.14 -12.82
CA ASP A 298 2.93 -9.20 -12.73
C ASP A 298 2.31 -10.58 -13.02
N ASN A 299 1.01 -10.72 -12.76
CA ASN A 299 0.24 -11.94 -12.97
C ASN A 299 -0.61 -11.94 -14.25
N CYS A 300 -0.47 -10.93 -15.11
CA CYS A 300 -1.21 -10.84 -16.36
C CYS A 300 -0.47 -11.56 -17.50
N PRO A 301 -1.03 -12.66 -18.09
CA PRO A 301 -0.37 -13.37 -19.18
C PRO A 301 -0.13 -12.51 -20.43
N GLN A 302 -0.93 -11.45 -20.62
CA GLN A 302 -0.80 -10.51 -21.73
C GLN A 302 0.10 -9.31 -21.38
N GLY A 303 0.58 -9.20 -20.13
CA GLY A 303 1.40 -8.09 -19.67
C GLY A 303 0.72 -6.73 -19.85
N LEU A 304 -0.58 -6.64 -19.55
CA LEU A 304 -1.35 -5.40 -19.65
C LEU A 304 -0.96 -4.42 -18.53
N ASP A 305 -0.84 -3.15 -18.85
CA ASP A 305 -0.74 -2.08 -17.84
C ASP A 305 -2.14 -1.76 -17.27
N ILE A 306 -2.64 -2.69 -16.46
CA ILE A 306 -4.00 -2.66 -15.92
C ILE A 306 -4.30 -1.35 -15.18
N PRO A 307 -3.44 -0.81 -14.28
CA PRO A 307 -3.71 0.46 -13.61
C PRO A 307 -3.90 1.63 -14.59
N SER A 308 -3.10 1.72 -15.63
CA SER A 308 -3.23 2.78 -16.64
C SER A 308 -4.52 2.65 -17.46
N LEU A 309 -4.93 1.42 -17.76
CA LEU A 309 -6.21 1.15 -18.44
C LEU A 309 -7.39 1.54 -17.54
N LEU A 310 -7.36 1.16 -16.25
CA LEU A 310 -8.41 1.53 -15.29
C LEU A 310 -8.46 3.04 -15.02
N SER A 311 -7.30 3.72 -15.02
CA SER A 311 -7.28 5.19 -14.95
C SER A 311 -7.97 5.83 -16.15
N ALA A 312 -7.71 5.34 -17.37
CA ALA A 312 -8.41 5.82 -18.56
C ALA A 312 -9.93 5.56 -18.49
N TYR A 313 -10.33 4.44 -17.90
CA TYR A 313 -11.74 4.14 -17.67
C TYR A 313 -12.37 5.11 -16.65
N ASN A 314 -11.67 5.47 -15.57
CA ASN A 314 -12.14 6.48 -14.63
C ASN A 314 -12.31 7.85 -15.30
N ASP A 315 -11.34 8.30 -16.13
CA ASP A 315 -11.45 9.54 -16.90
C ASP A 315 -12.70 9.53 -17.82
N TYR A 316 -12.98 8.39 -18.46
CA TYR A 316 -14.17 8.21 -19.26
C TYR A 316 -15.46 8.30 -18.42
N ARG A 317 -15.50 7.65 -17.28
CA ARG A 317 -16.68 7.64 -16.40
C ARG A 317 -16.97 9.02 -15.81
N ASP A 318 -15.93 9.77 -15.44
CA ASP A 318 -16.06 11.16 -14.95
C ASP A 318 -16.62 12.08 -16.03
N GLU A 319 -16.08 12.00 -17.26
CA GLU A 319 -16.56 12.76 -18.40
C GLU A 319 -18.01 12.38 -18.77
N ALA A 320 -18.34 11.10 -18.78
CA ALA A 320 -19.69 10.62 -19.05
C ALA A 320 -20.71 11.15 -18.03
N ALA A 321 -20.31 11.24 -16.76
CA ALA A 321 -21.14 11.82 -15.71
C ALA A 321 -21.32 13.34 -15.89
N ALA A 322 -20.24 14.04 -16.27
CA ALA A 322 -20.26 15.48 -16.51
C ALA A 322 -21.14 15.86 -17.72
N LEU A 323 -21.06 15.08 -18.80
CA LEU A 323 -21.83 15.33 -20.03
C LEU A 323 -23.25 14.77 -19.99
N GLY A 324 -23.56 13.87 -19.05
CA GLY A 324 -24.82 13.10 -19.03
C GLY A 324 -24.97 12.12 -20.19
N ASP A 325 -23.91 11.88 -20.96
CA ASP A 325 -23.90 11.01 -22.14
C ASP A 325 -22.61 10.18 -22.22
N LYS A 326 -22.77 8.87 -22.09
CA LYS A 326 -21.67 7.90 -22.14
C LYS A 326 -20.99 7.86 -23.53
N ASN A 327 -21.77 8.00 -24.61
CA ASN A 327 -21.23 7.92 -25.96
C ASN A 327 -20.35 9.13 -26.30
N MET A 328 -20.75 10.31 -25.84
CA MET A 328 -19.95 11.52 -26.03
C MET A 328 -18.62 11.46 -25.26
N ALA A 329 -18.53 10.72 -24.17
CA ALA A 329 -17.33 10.59 -23.36
C ALA A 329 -16.30 9.58 -23.89
N VAL A 330 -16.65 8.74 -24.88
CA VAL A 330 -15.78 7.67 -25.41
C VAL A 330 -14.44 8.19 -25.92
N TRP A 331 -14.36 9.44 -26.32
CA TRP A 331 -13.11 10.06 -26.76
C TRP A 331 -11.98 9.99 -25.71
N ARG A 332 -12.33 9.95 -24.41
CA ARG A 332 -11.37 9.76 -23.32
C ARG A 332 -10.62 8.43 -23.42
N LEU A 333 -11.27 7.40 -23.96
CA LEU A 333 -10.66 6.08 -24.17
C LEU A 333 -9.86 6.02 -25.49
N HIS A 334 -10.03 6.96 -26.42
CA HIS A 334 -9.35 6.89 -27.72
C HIS A 334 -7.82 6.88 -27.61
N ARG A 335 -7.24 7.44 -26.54
CA ARG A 335 -5.80 7.34 -26.28
C ARG A 335 -5.32 5.89 -26.19
N LEU A 336 -6.18 4.95 -25.79
CA LEU A 336 -5.85 3.53 -25.68
C LEU A 336 -5.67 2.88 -27.07
N LYS A 337 -6.27 3.45 -28.13
CA LYS A 337 -6.06 2.99 -29.51
C LYS A 337 -4.65 3.24 -30.04
N ALA A 338 -3.89 4.13 -29.39
CA ALA A 338 -2.48 4.37 -29.71
C ALA A 338 -1.54 3.30 -29.14
N LEU A 339 -2.01 2.46 -28.19
CA LEU A 339 -1.26 1.32 -27.69
C LEU A 339 -1.16 0.23 -28.77
N GLU A 340 -0.10 -0.59 -28.70
CA GLU A 340 -0.02 -1.83 -29.45
C GLU A 340 -1.25 -2.70 -29.19
N LYS A 341 -1.74 -3.42 -30.20
CA LYS A 341 -2.98 -4.21 -30.09
C LYS A 341 -2.96 -5.18 -28.91
N GLU A 342 -1.80 -5.76 -28.66
CA GLU A 342 -1.54 -6.72 -27.56
C GLU A 342 -1.56 -6.05 -26.16
N LYS A 343 -1.57 -4.71 -26.11
CA LYS A 343 -1.61 -3.91 -24.87
C LYS A 343 -2.93 -3.16 -24.69
N GLN A 344 -3.86 -3.28 -25.60
CA GLN A 344 -5.19 -2.70 -25.50
C GLN A 344 -6.12 -3.55 -24.62
N PRO A 345 -7.23 -2.99 -24.10
CA PRO A 345 -8.20 -3.76 -23.30
C PRO A 345 -8.71 -5.03 -23.99
N ALA A 346 -8.83 -5.01 -25.32
CA ALA A 346 -9.28 -6.15 -26.13
C ALA A 346 -8.34 -7.37 -26.07
N ALA A 347 -7.08 -7.20 -25.68
CA ALA A 347 -6.15 -8.31 -25.49
C ALA A 347 -6.41 -9.11 -24.20
N CYS A 348 -7.30 -8.63 -23.32
CA CYS A 348 -7.65 -9.36 -22.12
C CYS A 348 -8.38 -10.68 -22.46
N MET A 349 -7.79 -11.80 -22.03
CA MET A 349 -8.36 -13.13 -22.24
C MET A 349 -9.38 -13.57 -21.18
N GLY A 350 -9.70 -12.72 -20.20
CA GLY A 350 -10.69 -13.01 -19.16
C GLY A 350 -10.30 -14.08 -18.15
N CYS A 351 -9.01 -14.39 -17.97
CA CYS A 351 -8.53 -15.49 -17.12
C CYS A 351 -8.73 -15.27 -15.61
N GLY A 352 -9.03 -14.03 -15.16
CA GLY A 352 -9.31 -13.71 -13.75
C GLY A 352 -8.07 -13.63 -12.83
N SER A 353 -6.87 -13.96 -13.31
CA SER A 353 -5.65 -13.94 -12.48
C SER A 353 -5.42 -12.57 -11.81
N CYS A 354 -5.65 -11.48 -12.54
CA CYS A 354 -5.53 -10.12 -12.02
C CYS A 354 -6.51 -9.81 -10.89
N THR A 355 -7.74 -10.34 -10.94
CA THR A 355 -8.75 -10.18 -9.88
C THR A 355 -8.35 -10.92 -8.61
N ALA A 356 -7.83 -12.15 -8.75
CA ALA A 356 -7.35 -12.94 -7.61
C ALA A 356 -6.21 -12.25 -6.84
N HIS A 357 -5.38 -11.45 -7.52
CA HIS A 357 -4.26 -10.72 -6.93
C HIS A 357 -4.60 -9.26 -6.60
N CYS A 358 -5.83 -8.83 -6.81
CA CYS A 358 -6.21 -7.43 -6.58
C CYS A 358 -6.57 -7.20 -5.10
N PRO A 359 -5.80 -6.39 -4.34
CA PRO A 359 -6.12 -6.08 -2.95
C PRO A 359 -7.45 -5.34 -2.78
N GLN A 360 -7.95 -4.72 -3.86
CA GLN A 360 -9.24 -4.00 -3.87
C GLN A 360 -10.41 -4.90 -4.31
N GLY A 361 -10.18 -6.18 -4.64
CA GLY A 361 -11.22 -7.10 -5.09
C GLY A 361 -11.90 -6.69 -6.41
N LEU A 362 -11.21 -5.96 -7.29
CA LEU A 362 -11.79 -5.43 -8.52
C LEU A 362 -12.02 -6.55 -9.54
N ASP A 363 -13.20 -6.57 -10.18
CA ASP A 363 -13.46 -7.42 -11.35
C ASP A 363 -12.83 -6.79 -12.60
N ILE A 364 -11.50 -6.93 -12.69
CA ILE A 364 -10.70 -6.32 -13.75
C ILE A 364 -11.10 -6.82 -15.15
N PRO A 365 -11.36 -8.13 -15.39
CA PRO A 365 -11.83 -8.60 -16.68
C PRO A 365 -13.12 -7.92 -17.16
N ALA A 366 -14.08 -7.65 -16.28
CA ALA A 366 -15.32 -6.96 -16.64
C ALA A 366 -15.06 -5.54 -17.14
N TYR A 367 -14.16 -4.79 -16.48
CA TYR A 367 -13.76 -3.45 -16.95
C TYR A 367 -13.02 -3.49 -18.29
N MET A 368 -12.16 -4.49 -18.52
CA MET A 368 -11.47 -4.65 -19.81
C MET A 368 -12.47 -4.94 -20.93
N GLN A 369 -13.47 -5.79 -20.67
CA GLN A 369 -14.52 -6.12 -21.62
C GLN A 369 -15.38 -4.88 -21.97
N GLU A 370 -15.79 -4.09 -20.95
CA GLU A 370 -16.56 -2.86 -21.17
C GLU A 370 -15.77 -1.84 -22.00
N MET A 371 -14.50 -1.58 -21.66
CA MET A 371 -13.64 -0.68 -22.44
C MET A 371 -13.46 -1.16 -23.89
N SER A 372 -13.27 -2.47 -24.08
CA SER A 372 -13.13 -3.06 -25.41
C SER A 372 -14.38 -2.85 -26.26
N ALA A 373 -15.57 -3.02 -25.68
CA ALA A 373 -16.84 -2.77 -26.37
C ALA A 373 -17.05 -1.30 -26.73
N LEU A 374 -16.62 -0.37 -25.87
CA LEU A 374 -16.70 1.08 -26.12
C LEU A 374 -15.70 1.57 -27.17
N LEU A 375 -14.64 0.83 -27.43
CA LEU A 375 -13.59 1.19 -28.40
C LEU A 375 -13.84 0.62 -29.82
N GLN A 376 -14.81 -0.28 -29.97
CA GLN A 376 -15.24 -0.80 -31.28
C GLN A 376 -16.02 0.25 -32.04
#